data_66651f06871f2404ac01fd95143ed640
#
_entry.id   66651f06871f2404ac01fd95143ed640
#
_cell.length_a   1.000
_cell.length_b   1.000
_cell.length_c   1.000
_cell.angle_alpha   90.00
_cell.angle_beta   90.00
_cell.angle_gamma   90.00
#
_symmetry.space_group_name_H-M   'P 1'
#
loop_
_entity.id
_entity.type
_entity.pdbx_description
1 polymer ?
#
loop_
_entity_poly.entity_id
_entity_poly.type
_entity_poly.pdbx_seq_one_letter_code
_entity_poly.pdbx_strand_id
1 'polypeptide(L)'
;MKRILTGDRTTGRLHLGHFVGSLQSRVALQNDYDTFILLADVQALTTHFQNPELINDSIYQVAMDNLAVGLDPEKITLVQQSQITAIAELTVFYSMLTTVNHLLINPTIKSESRNYGFGENDGDFQYDFSKLTYGFLGYPVSQTADITFCNADLVPVGEDQLPHIEFSRKLVRRFNEMYGTSITEPQAKLSSTGRLCGLDGNAKMGKSLGNAIYLSDDAKTVSQKVMQAVTDTNRISVKIPGNPDVCTVYTYHKTFNPDEAGNVCSMCKNAQIGCVACKRMLAEKLNAIMDPIREKRAFYESHRSDVKDLIVSGTAKANAIGNEMIADVKDHMHVALK
;
A
#
# COMPACT_ATOMS: atom_id res chain seq x y z
N MET A 1 24.22 -0.91 -5.46
CA MET A 1 23.02 -1.77 -5.41
C MET A 1 21.88 -0.93 -5.95
N LYS A 2 20.93 -1.48 -6.73
CA LYS A 2 19.75 -0.76 -7.16
C LYS A 2 18.85 -0.47 -5.96
N ARG A 3 18.15 0.67 -6.01
CA ARG A 3 17.31 1.13 -4.91
C ARG A 3 15.84 0.89 -5.19
N ILE A 4 15.14 0.41 -4.17
CA ILE A 4 13.67 0.29 -4.14
C ILE A 4 13.10 1.31 -3.18
N LEU A 5 12.05 2.02 -3.61
CA LEU A 5 11.15 2.71 -2.71
C LEU A 5 9.79 2.04 -2.75
N THR A 6 9.25 1.77 -1.61
CA THR A 6 7.86 1.35 -1.41
C THR A 6 7.35 1.94 -0.11
N GLY A 7 6.06 1.93 0.13
CA GLY A 7 5.54 2.48 1.37
C GLY A 7 4.05 2.28 1.52
N ASP A 8 3.54 2.73 2.65
CA ASP A 8 2.13 2.65 3.01
C ASP A 8 1.65 3.96 3.62
N ARG A 9 0.44 4.36 3.27
CA ARG A 9 -0.24 5.47 3.94
C ARG A 9 -0.50 5.11 5.39
N THR A 10 -0.11 6.01 6.30
CA THR A 10 -0.27 5.83 7.75
C THR A 10 -1.69 6.13 8.22
N THR A 11 -2.65 5.36 7.70
CA THR A 11 -4.08 5.47 8.01
C THR A 11 -4.58 4.29 8.85
N GLY A 12 -3.77 3.80 9.78
CA GLY A 12 -4.05 2.65 10.64
C GLY A 12 -3.34 1.37 10.20
N ARG A 13 -3.64 0.30 10.90
CA ARG A 13 -3.03 -1.03 10.75
C ARG A 13 -3.13 -1.59 9.34
N LEU A 14 -2.17 -2.44 8.94
CA LEU A 14 -2.19 -3.14 7.67
C LEU A 14 -3.03 -4.44 7.76
N HIS A 15 -3.54 -4.89 6.63
CA HIS A 15 -4.41 -6.06 6.53
C HIS A 15 -3.88 -7.07 5.48
N LEU A 16 -4.50 -8.25 5.40
CA LEU A 16 -4.08 -9.32 4.48
C LEU A 16 -4.00 -8.87 3.01
N GLY A 17 -4.79 -7.88 2.60
CA GLY A 17 -4.67 -7.30 1.26
C GLY A 17 -3.32 -6.62 1.01
N HIS A 18 -2.76 -5.91 2.03
CA HIS A 18 -1.41 -5.37 1.95
C HIS A 18 -0.36 -6.48 2.00
N PHE A 19 -0.59 -7.50 2.84
CA PHE A 19 0.32 -8.64 2.96
C PHE A 19 0.56 -9.32 1.61
N VAL A 20 -0.51 -9.70 0.94
CA VAL A 20 -0.46 -10.36 -0.37
C VAL A 20 -0.02 -9.39 -1.47
N GLY A 21 -0.56 -8.15 -1.47
CA GLY A 21 -0.36 -7.19 -2.54
C GLY A 21 1.03 -6.55 -2.58
N SER A 22 1.73 -6.44 -1.44
CA SER A 22 3.03 -5.75 -1.40
C SER A 22 4.01 -6.28 -0.36
N LEU A 23 3.58 -6.59 0.88
CA LEU A 23 4.53 -6.91 1.95
C LEU A 23 5.35 -8.17 1.69
N GLN A 24 4.75 -9.24 1.16
CA GLN A 24 5.48 -10.46 0.76
C GLN A 24 6.57 -10.17 -0.27
N SER A 25 6.28 -9.32 -1.26
CA SER A 25 7.27 -8.90 -2.25
C SER A 25 8.41 -8.09 -1.63
N ARG A 26 8.11 -7.22 -0.66
CA ARG A 26 9.15 -6.44 0.07
C ARG A 26 10.10 -7.36 0.80
N VAL A 27 9.57 -8.36 1.53
CA VAL A 27 10.38 -9.35 2.25
C VAL A 27 11.27 -10.14 1.29
N ALA A 28 10.75 -10.54 0.14
CA ALA A 28 11.53 -11.27 -0.87
C ALA A 28 12.65 -10.41 -1.49
N LEU A 29 12.44 -9.09 -1.64
CA LEU A 29 13.37 -8.20 -2.34
C LEU A 29 14.42 -7.54 -1.43
N GLN A 30 14.25 -7.56 -0.11
CA GLN A 30 15.12 -6.83 0.83
C GLN A 30 16.59 -7.26 0.81
N ASN A 31 16.88 -8.48 0.31
CA ASN A 31 18.27 -8.96 0.22
C ASN A 31 18.99 -8.51 -1.07
N ASP A 32 18.24 -8.14 -2.10
CA ASP A 32 18.76 -7.87 -3.43
C ASP A 32 18.84 -6.38 -3.74
N TYR A 33 18.20 -5.53 -2.91
CA TYR A 33 18.04 -4.09 -3.15
C TYR A 33 18.29 -3.26 -1.90
N ASP A 34 18.80 -2.02 -2.08
CA ASP A 34 18.76 -0.97 -1.04
C ASP A 34 17.32 -0.50 -0.87
N THR A 35 16.65 -0.99 0.17
CA THR A 35 15.18 -0.91 0.30
C THR A 35 14.76 0.18 1.29
N PHE A 36 14.02 1.17 0.78
CA PHE A 36 13.39 2.23 1.55
C PHE A 36 11.90 1.96 1.73
N ILE A 37 11.44 1.99 2.97
CA ILE A 37 10.02 1.83 3.34
C ILE A 37 9.50 3.18 3.82
N LEU A 38 8.67 3.84 3.01
CA LEU A 38 8.10 5.14 3.30
C LEU A 38 6.84 5.00 4.16
N LEU A 39 6.87 5.60 5.34
CA LEU A 39 5.71 5.81 6.19
C LEU A 39 5.04 7.12 5.73
N ALA A 40 4.07 7.00 4.82
CA ALA A 40 3.53 8.11 4.04
C ALA A 40 2.44 8.87 4.84
N ASP A 41 2.89 9.65 5.83
CA ASP A 41 2.04 10.43 6.74
C ASP A 41 1.47 11.69 6.08
N VAL A 42 2.24 12.41 5.28
CA VAL A 42 1.73 13.55 4.49
C VAL A 42 0.69 13.09 3.47
N GLN A 43 0.96 11.97 2.80
CA GLN A 43 0.00 11.38 1.88
C GLN A 43 -1.29 10.93 2.60
N ALA A 44 -1.19 10.45 3.83
CA ALA A 44 -2.35 10.12 4.65
C ALA A 44 -3.20 11.35 4.97
N LEU A 45 -2.56 12.49 5.25
CA LEU A 45 -3.23 13.76 5.53
C LEU A 45 -4.06 14.29 4.35
N THR A 46 -3.77 13.92 3.10
CA THR A 46 -4.56 14.39 1.94
C THR A 46 -6.05 14.05 2.04
N THR A 47 -6.39 13.02 2.82
CA THR A 47 -7.78 12.57 3.06
C THR A 47 -8.16 12.54 4.54
N HIS A 48 -7.21 12.76 5.46
CA HIS A 48 -7.42 12.70 6.93
C HIS A 48 -6.95 13.97 7.63
N PHE A 49 -6.87 15.11 6.92
CA PHE A 49 -6.39 16.37 7.48
C PHE A 49 -7.26 16.92 8.63
N GLN A 50 -8.51 16.47 8.72
CA GLN A 50 -9.42 16.85 9.80
C GLN A 50 -9.17 16.07 11.11
N ASN A 51 -8.45 14.93 11.04
CA ASN A 51 -8.16 14.08 12.19
C ASN A 51 -6.66 13.69 12.21
N PRO A 52 -5.75 14.68 12.33
CA PRO A 52 -4.31 14.44 12.23
C PRO A 52 -3.74 13.61 13.39
N GLU A 53 -4.42 13.59 14.53
CA GLU A 53 -4.03 12.78 15.70
C GLU A 53 -3.99 11.28 15.42
N LEU A 54 -4.81 10.80 14.47
CA LEU A 54 -4.83 9.39 14.05
C LEU A 54 -3.55 9.00 13.31
N ILE A 55 -2.89 9.96 12.67
CA ILE A 55 -1.70 9.69 11.84
C ILE A 55 -0.52 9.30 12.72
N ASN A 56 -0.31 9.97 13.85
CA ASN A 56 0.86 9.74 14.71
C ASN A 56 0.96 8.29 15.19
N ASP A 57 -0.12 7.73 15.75
CA ASP A 57 -0.12 6.30 16.14
C ASP A 57 -0.01 5.38 14.93
N SER A 58 -0.64 5.75 13.81
CA SER A 58 -0.62 4.96 12.58
C SER A 58 0.78 4.81 11.97
N ILE A 59 1.69 5.78 12.17
CA ILE A 59 3.11 5.66 11.77
C ILE A 59 3.73 4.43 12.44
N TYR A 60 3.57 4.30 13.77
CA TYR A 60 4.08 3.15 14.51
C TYR A 60 3.38 1.85 14.12
N GLN A 61 2.04 1.87 13.95
CA GLN A 61 1.27 0.69 13.55
C GLN A 61 1.77 0.13 12.21
N VAL A 62 1.98 1.00 11.22
CA VAL A 62 2.48 0.63 9.89
C VAL A 62 3.93 0.14 9.95
N ALA A 63 4.80 0.82 10.72
CA ALA A 63 6.17 0.39 10.90
C ALA A 63 6.26 -1.01 11.53
N MET A 64 5.53 -1.23 12.63
CA MET A 64 5.48 -2.53 13.31
C MET A 64 4.92 -3.64 12.41
N ASP A 65 3.88 -3.36 11.61
CA ASP A 65 3.32 -4.33 10.67
C ASP A 65 4.35 -4.72 9.59
N ASN A 66 5.12 -3.76 9.07
CA ASN A 66 6.21 -4.01 8.11
C ASN A 66 7.32 -4.89 8.73
N LEU A 67 7.75 -4.60 9.94
CA LEU A 67 8.76 -5.39 10.65
C LEU A 67 8.25 -6.79 11.02
N ALA A 68 6.99 -6.89 11.44
CA ALA A 68 6.37 -8.14 11.88
C ALA A 68 6.25 -9.17 10.76
N VAL A 69 6.00 -8.75 9.52
CA VAL A 69 5.93 -9.67 8.37
C VAL A 69 7.29 -10.22 7.94
N GLY A 70 8.40 -9.73 8.54
CA GLY A 70 9.74 -10.26 8.32
C GLY A 70 10.69 -9.32 7.56
N LEU A 71 10.36 -8.04 7.46
CA LEU A 71 11.35 -7.06 7.04
C LEU A 71 12.41 -6.89 8.12
N ASP A 72 13.67 -7.05 7.73
CA ASP A 72 14.83 -7.01 8.60
C ASP A 72 15.31 -5.55 8.77
N PRO A 73 15.28 -4.99 9.99
CA PRO A 73 15.67 -3.61 10.23
C PRO A 73 17.13 -3.29 9.86
N GLU A 74 18.00 -4.29 9.76
CA GLU A 74 19.39 -4.11 9.31
C GLU A 74 19.51 -3.98 7.78
N LYS A 75 18.49 -4.42 7.03
CA LYS A 75 18.49 -4.45 5.55
C LYS A 75 17.62 -3.39 4.92
N ILE A 76 16.69 -2.84 5.67
CA ILE A 76 15.77 -1.82 5.17
C ILE A 76 16.00 -0.48 5.86
N THR A 77 15.49 0.56 5.25
CA THR A 77 15.47 1.91 5.82
C THR A 77 14.03 2.37 5.99
N LEU A 78 13.54 2.46 7.25
CA LEU A 78 12.24 3.04 7.55
C LEU A 78 12.32 4.56 7.49
N VAL A 79 11.43 5.20 6.75
CA VAL A 79 11.47 6.65 6.48
C VAL A 79 10.13 7.28 6.78
N GLN A 80 10.09 8.30 7.64
CA GLN A 80 8.90 9.12 7.85
C GLN A 80 8.85 10.23 6.81
N GLN A 81 7.82 10.24 5.96
CA GLN A 81 7.69 11.14 4.79
C GLN A 81 7.76 12.63 5.20
N SER A 82 7.02 13.04 6.21
CA SER A 82 6.95 14.44 6.66
C SER A 82 8.29 15.02 7.13
N GLN A 83 9.25 14.17 7.45
CA GLN A 83 10.57 14.56 7.92
C GLN A 83 11.61 14.68 6.78
N ILE A 84 11.24 14.37 5.53
CA ILE A 84 12.12 14.49 4.36
C ILE A 84 11.86 15.81 3.65
N THR A 85 12.67 16.81 3.91
CA THR A 85 12.50 18.18 3.37
C THR A 85 12.58 18.21 1.83
N ALA A 86 13.44 17.40 1.23
CA ALA A 86 13.61 17.28 -0.21
C ALA A 86 12.30 16.91 -0.94
N ILE A 87 11.44 16.09 -0.32
CA ILE A 87 10.14 15.71 -0.91
C ILE A 87 9.26 16.93 -1.11
N ALA A 88 9.19 17.83 -0.13
CA ALA A 88 8.38 19.04 -0.24
C ALA A 88 8.91 19.99 -1.33
N GLU A 89 10.24 20.21 -1.40
CA GLU A 89 10.85 21.05 -2.40
C GLU A 89 10.67 20.47 -3.82
N LEU A 90 10.96 19.19 -4.01
CA LEU A 90 10.74 18.51 -5.30
C LEU A 90 9.28 18.56 -5.73
N THR A 91 8.33 18.40 -4.80
CA THR A 91 6.90 18.53 -5.10
C THR A 91 6.58 19.89 -5.69
N VAL A 92 7.15 20.96 -5.12
CA VAL A 92 6.96 22.33 -5.66
C VAL A 92 7.58 22.44 -7.06
N PHE A 93 8.80 21.98 -7.27
CA PHE A 93 9.47 22.07 -8.58
C PHE A 93 8.73 21.25 -9.65
N TYR A 94 8.32 20.03 -9.35
CA TYR A 94 7.52 19.20 -10.26
C TYR A 94 6.15 19.78 -10.56
N SER A 95 5.53 20.50 -9.60
CA SER A 95 4.22 21.12 -9.80
C SER A 95 4.24 22.20 -10.88
N MET A 96 5.38 22.87 -11.09
CA MET A 96 5.55 23.89 -12.15
C MET A 96 5.50 23.27 -13.56
N LEU A 97 5.76 21.98 -13.69
CA LEU A 97 5.70 21.24 -14.95
C LEU A 97 4.39 20.45 -15.14
N THR A 98 3.48 20.52 -14.17
CA THR A 98 2.26 19.72 -14.17
C THR A 98 1.03 20.60 -14.28
N THR A 99 0.25 20.44 -15.34
CA THR A 99 -1.00 21.20 -15.49
C THR A 99 -2.14 20.56 -14.68
N VAL A 100 -3.04 21.39 -14.16
CA VAL A 100 -4.25 20.94 -13.44
C VAL A 100 -5.07 19.98 -14.30
N ASN A 101 -5.24 20.29 -15.60
CA ASN A 101 -5.97 19.43 -16.51
C ASN A 101 -5.36 18.01 -16.61
N HIS A 102 -4.03 17.90 -16.61
CA HIS A 102 -3.36 16.59 -16.66
C HIS A 102 -3.65 15.75 -15.41
N LEU A 103 -3.80 16.40 -14.25
CA LEU A 103 -4.22 15.72 -13.01
C LEU A 103 -5.69 15.30 -13.06
N LEU A 104 -6.58 16.17 -13.52
CA LEU A 104 -8.02 15.90 -13.58
C LEU A 104 -8.40 14.76 -14.54
N ILE A 105 -7.64 14.53 -15.61
CA ILE A 105 -7.90 13.42 -16.54
C ILE A 105 -7.30 12.08 -16.07
N ASN A 106 -6.48 12.08 -15.01
CA ASN A 106 -5.85 10.86 -14.50
C ASN A 106 -6.92 9.87 -13.98
N PRO A 107 -6.95 8.62 -14.46
CA PRO A 107 -7.99 7.65 -14.13
C PRO A 107 -8.00 7.28 -12.64
N THR A 108 -6.84 7.25 -11.99
CA THR A 108 -6.74 6.92 -10.57
C THR A 108 -7.28 8.06 -9.71
N ILE A 109 -6.95 9.33 -10.04
CA ILE A 109 -7.53 10.49 -9.35
C ILE A 109 -9.05 10.49 -9.48
N LYS A 110 -9.59 10.22 -10.67
CA LYS A 110 -11.04 10.11 -10.88
C LYS A 110 -11.67 9.04 -10.01
N SER A 111 -11.08 7.85 -9.98
CA SER A 111 -11.57 6.73 -9.18
C SER A 111 -11.53 7.02 -7.69
N GLU A 112 -10.43 7.60 -7.20
CA GLU A 112 -10.30 7.94 -5.79
C GLU A 112 -11.21 9.12 -5.40
N SER A 113 -11.35 10.13 -6.26
CA SER A 113 -12.27 11.25 -6.03
C SER A 113 -13.71 10.77 -5.83
N ARG A 114 -14.15 9.75 -6.57
CA ARG A 114 -15.45 9.09 -6.34
C ARG A 114 -15.55 8.51 -4.94
N ASN A 115 -14.51 7.78 -4.51
CA ASN A 115 -14.51 7.08 -3.22
C ASN A 115 -14.50 8.06 -2.03
N TYR A 116 -13.93 9.26 -2.20
CA TYR A 116 -13.84 10.29 -1.16
C TYR A 116 -14.92 11.37 -1.27
N GLY A 117 -15.87 11.24 -2.21
CA GLY A 117 -16.98 12.19 -2.36
C GLY A 117 -16.57 13.57 -2.92
N PHE A 118 -15.46 13.61 -3.69
CA PHE A 118 -14.98 14.82 -4.38
C PHE A 118 -15.59 14.99 -5.78
N GLY A 119 -16.70 14.33 -6.05
CA GLY A 119 -17.44 14.45 -7.31
C GLY A 119 -18.64 13.53 -7.32
N GLU A 120 -19.54 13.78 -8.28
CA GLU A 120 -20.81 13.08 -8.43
C GLU A 120 -20.85 12.26 -9.72
N ASN A 121 -21.61 11.14 -9.70
CA ASN A 121 -21.85 10.29 -10.84
C ASN A 121 -23.27 10.52 -11.37
N ASP A 122 -23.48 11.59 -12.10
CA ASP A 122 -24.70 11.79 -12.87
C ASP A 122 -24.38 11.69 -14.37
N GLY A 123 -24.23 10.43 -14.84
CA GLY A 123 -23.68 10.13 -16.16
C GLY A 123 -22.16 10.09 -16.17
N ASP A 124 -21.51 11.10 -16.74
CA ASP A 124 -20.05 11.27 -16.68
C ASP A 124 -19.62 11.86 -15.33
N PHE A 125 -18.50 11.33 -14.78
CA PHE A 125 -17.98 11.81 -13.51
C PHE A 125 -17.58 13.30 -13.58
N GLN A 126 -18.16 14.13 -12.71
CA GLN A 126 -17.86 15.53 -12.54
C GLN A 126 -17.23 15.79 -11.18
N TYR A 127 -16.13 16.56 -11.16
CA TYR A 127 -15.49 16.97 -9.92
C TYR A 127 -16.30 18.04 -9.19
N ASP A 128 -16.45 17.87 -7.88
CA ASP A 128 -16.92 18.94 -7.00
C ASP A 128 -15.73 19.78 -6.52
N PHE A 129 -15.47 20.88 -7.23
CA PHE A 129 -14.35 21.76 -6.91
C PHE A 129 -14.51 22.50 -5.59
N SER A 130 -15.68 22.48 -4.95
CA SER A 130 -15.85 23.02 -3.60
C SER A 130 -15.29 22.08 -2.52
N LYS A 131 -15.13 20.81 -2.82
CA LYS A 131 -14.62 19.77 -1.92
C LYS A 131 -13.22 19.28 -2.28
N LEU A 132 -12.88 19.30 -3.57
CA LEU A 132 -11.60 18.81 -4.08
C LEU A 132 -10.46 19.74 -3.63
N THR A 133 -9.68 19.30 -2.66
CA THR A 133 -8.54 20.09 -2.17
C THR A 133 -7.34 20.00 -3.13
N TYR A 134 -6.51 21.05 -3.15
CA TYR A 134 -5.24 21.05 -3.89
C TYR A 134 -4.32 19.90 -3.46
N GLY A 135 -4.23 19.64 -2.14
CA GLY A 135 -3.41 18.56 -1.61
C GLY A 135 -3.84 17.17 -2.11
N PHE A 136 -5.15 16.93 -2.23
CA PHE A 136 -5.64 15.69 -2.83
C PHE A 136 -5.39 15.65 -4.34
N LEU A 137 -5.71 16.71 -5.07
CA LEU A 137 -5.47 16.74 -6.52
C LEU A 137 -3.99 16.59 -6.87
N GLY A 138 -3.11 17.20 -6.08
CA GLY A 138 -1.67 17.25 -6.31
C GLY A 138 -0.89 16.02 -5.86
N TYR A 139 -1.51 15.01 -5.19
CA TYR A 139 -0.76 13.89 -4.62
C TYR A 139 0.10 13.10 -5.63
N PRO A 140 -0.23 12.96 -6.92
CA PRO A 140 0.65 12.24 -7.85
C PRO A 140 1.98 12.96 -8.11
N VAL A 141 1.98 14.29 -7.98
CA VAL A 141 3.19 15.11 -8.05
C VAL A 141 4.06 14.86 -6.82
N SER A 142 3.45 14.87 -5.63
CA SER A 142 4.11 14.54 -4.38
C SER A 142 4.64 13.09 -4.38
N GLN A 143 3.86 12.14 -4.90
CA GLN A 143 4.30 10.74 -5.04
C GLN A 143 5.51 10.62 -5.99
N THR A 144 5.60 11.45 -7.03
CA THR A 144 6.80 11.51 -7.87
C THR A 144 8.01 11.97 -7.06
N ALA A 145 7.84 12.98 -6.20
CA ALA A 145 8.90 13.45 -5.30
C ALA A 145 9.28 12.37 -4.26
N ASP A 146 8.31 11.63 -3.71
CA ASP A 146 8.55 10.49 -2.82
C ASP A 146 9.48 9.44 -3.47
N ILE A 147 9.27 9.15 -4.74
CA ILE A 147 10.05 8.14 -5.47
C ILE A 147 11.45 8.66 -5.80
N THR A 148 11.54 9.93 -6.15
CA THR A 148 12.76 10.49 -6.74
C THR A 148 13.73 11.11 -5.73
N PHE A 149 13.28 11.50 -4.53
CA PHE A 149 14.19 12.11 -3.54
C PHE A 149 15.40 11.22 -3.23
N CYS A 150 15.24 9.91 -3.33
CA CYS A 150 16.29 8.94 -3.10
C CYS A 150 16.80 8.25 -4.38
N ASN A 151 16.45 8.75 -5.58
CA ASN A 151 16.78 8.12 -6.86
C ASN A 151 16.39 6.63 -6.92
N ALA A 152 15.14 6.29 -6.58
CA ALA A 152 14.69 4.92 -6.63
C ALA A 152 14.62 4.39 -8.08
N ASP A 153 15.26 3.23 -8.32
CA ASP A 153 15.22 2.53 -9.62
C ASP A 153 13.88 1.81 -9.83
N LEU A 154 13.35 1.22 -8.76
CA LEU A 154 12.19 0.35 -8.81
C LEU A 154 11.17 0.72 -7.73
N VAL A 155 9.90 0.61 -8.10
CA VAL A 155 8.76 0.78 -7.20
C VAL A 155 7.88 -0.47 -7.28
N PRO A 156 7.87 -1.35 -6.26
CA PRO A 156 6.96 -2.48 -6.19
C PRO A 156 5.52 -1.99 -6.04
N VAL A 157 4.66 -2.32 -7.00
CA VAL A 157 3.29 -1.81 -7.06
C VAL A 157 2.31 -2.88 -7.56
N GLY A 158 1.02 -2.70 -7.20
CA GLY A 158 -0.08 -3.36 -7.90
C GLY A 158 -0.38 -2.69 -9.24
N GLU A 159 -1.13 -3.38 -10.10
CA GLU A 159 -1.49 -2.88 -11.45
C GLU A 159 -2.22 -1.52 -11.43
N ASP A 160 -3.01 -1.26 -10.39
CA ASP A 160 -3.74 -0.01 -10.20
C ASP A 160 -2.84 1.21 -9.98
N GLN A 161 -1.59 1.00 -9.60
CA GLN A 161 -0.59 2.06 -9.40
C GLN A 161 0.25 2.36 -10.64
N LEU A 162 0.15 1.55 -11.70
CA LEU A 162 0.90 1.77 -12.95
C LEU A 162 0.70 3.16 -13.54
N PRO A 163 -0.53 3.74 -13.56
CA PRO A 163 -0.72 5.10 -14.07
C PRO A 163 0.10 6.16 -13.32
N HIS A 164 0.32 5.98 -12.01
CA HIS A 164 1.14 6.90 -11.22
C HIS A 164 2.63 6.75 -11.52
N ILE A 165 3.12 5.53 -11.71
CA ILE A 165 4.52 5.33 -12.10
C ILE A 165 4.79 5.89 -13.50
N GLU A 166 3.89 5.69 -14.45
CA GLU A 166 4.01 6.28 -15.79
C GLU A 166 3.91 7.81 -15.77
N PHE A 167 3.05 8.37 -14.91
CA PHE A 167 3.02 9.81 -14.68
C PHE A 167 4.37 10.31 -14.14
N SER A 168 4.91 9.64 -13.11
CA SER A 168 6.21 9.98 -12.51
C SER A 168 7.35 9.93 -13.53
N ARG A 169 7.42 8.87 -14.34
CA ARG A 169 8.43 8.73 -15.40
C ARG A 169 8.40 9.87 -16.42
N LYS A 170 7.20 10.22 -16.90
CA LYS A 170 7.03 11.31 -17.85
C LYS A 170 7.43 12.67 -17.25
N LEU A 171 7.06 12.89 -15.99
CA LEU A 171 7.39 14.11 -15.28
C LEU A 171 8.90 14.23 -15.03
N VAL A 172 9.55 13.17 -14.57
CA VAL A 172 11.00 13.11 -14.37
C VAL A 172 11.75 13.33 -15.68
N ARG A 173 11.36 12.66 -16.76
CA ARG A 173 11.98 12.84 -18.07
C ARG A 173 11.91 14.29 -18.53
N ARG A 174 10.72 14.90 -18.45
CA ARG A 174 10.54 16.31 -18.81
C ARG A 174 11.38 17.24 -17.93
N PHE A 175 11.52 16.91 -16.64
CA PHE A 175 12.33 17.68 -15.71
C PHE A 175 13.83 17.60 -16.07
N ASN A 176 14.32 16.39 -16.34
CA ASN A 176 15.69 16.16 -16.77
C ASN A 176 16.01 16.88 -18.10
N GLU A 177 15.12 16.79 -19.09
CA GLU A 177 15.27 17.48 -20.38
C GLU A 177 15.31 19.01 -20.24
N MET A 178 14.49 19.55 -19.33
CA MET A 178 14.38 21.00 -19.16
C MET A 178 15.55 21.62 -18.40
N TYR A 179 16.03 20.94 -17.36
CA TYR A 179 17.03 21.48 -16.43
C TYR A 179 18.39 20.81 -16.54
N GLY A 180 18.53 19.77 -17.36
CA GLY A 180 19.78 19.03 -17.51
C GLY A 180 20.14 18.14 -16.31
N THR A 181 19.15 17.83 -15.46
CA THR A 181 19.33 16.90 -14.33
C THR A 181 19.42 15.45 -14.78
N SER A 182 19.87 14.55 -13.91
CA SER A 182 19.99 13.11 -14.17
C SER A 182 19.20 12.24 -13.17
N ILE A 183 18.01 12.70 -12.78
CA ILE A 183 17.14 11.99 -11.86
C ILE A 183 16.70 10.67 -12.49
N THR A 184 16.77 9.58 -11.75
CA THR A 184 16.39 8.23 -12.23
C THR A 184 14.91 8.17 -12.58
N GLU A 185 14.58 7.72 -13.80
CA GLU A 185 13.22 7.39 -14.20
C GLU A 185 12.81 6.08 -13.53
N PRO A 186 11.84 6.09 -12.59
CA PRO A 186 11.47 4.89 -11.84
C PRO A 186 10.77 3.86 -12.71
N GLN A 187 10.97 2.58 -12.40
CA GLN A 187 10.29 1.48 -13.07
C GLN A 187 9.33 0.77 -12.10
N ALA A 188 8.14 0.42 -12.59
CA ALA A 188 7.23 -0.40 -11.83
C ALA A 188 7.73 -1.85 -11.77
N LYS A 189 7.67 -2.46 -10.59
CA LYS A 189 7.81 -3.90 -10.41
C LYS A 189 6.48 -4.45 -9.95
N LEU A 190 5.77 -5.13 -10.85
CA LEU A 190 4.48 -5.70 -10.53
C LEU A 190 4.60 -6.81 -9.49
N SER A 191 3.68 -6.81 -8.52
CA SER A 191 3.46 -7.94 -7.62
C SER A 191 2.96 -9.13 -8.43
N SER A 192 3.49 -10.32 -8.14
CA SER A 192 3.05 -11.57 -8.76
C SER A 192 1.66 -12.00 -8.29
N THR A 193 1.15 -11.41 -7.22
CA THR A 193 -0.11 -11.80 -6.59
C THR A 193 -1.18 -10.74 -6.88
N GLY A 194 -2.32 -11.20 -7.37
CA GLY A 194 -3.47 -10.34 -7.64
C GLY A 194 -4.04 -9.68 -6.36
N ARG A 195 -4.97 -8.76 -6.56
CA ARG A 195 -5.66 -8.05 -5.48
C ARG A 195 -6.53 -9.01 -4.66
N LEU A 196 -6.41 -9.00 -3.33
CA LEU A 196 -7.27 -9.76 -2.43
C LEU A 196 -8.63 -9.04 -2.25
N CYS A 197 -9.73 -9.79 -2.45
CA CYS A 197 -11.08 -9.28 -2.22
C CYS A 197 -11.39 -9.14 -0.73
N GLY A 198 -12.39 -8.32 -0.40
CA GLY A 198 -12.93 -8.22 0.96
C GLY A 198 -13.69 -9.48 1.38
N LEU A 199 -13.87 -9.68 2.69
CA LEU A 199 -14.65 -10.81 3.22
C LEU A 199 -16.14 -10.76 2.86
N ASP A 200 -16.63 -9.58 2.51
CA ASP A 200 -17.98 -9.30 2.01
C ASP A 200 -18.19 -9.62 0.53
N GLY A 201 -17.15 -10.10 -0.15
CA GLY A 201 -17.17 -10.40 -1.58
C GLY A 201 -16.89 -9.19 -2.49
N ASN A 202 -16.73 -7.98 -1.94
CA ASN A 202 -16.34 -6.82 -2.72
C ASN A 202 -14.93 -7.00 -3.32
N ALA A 203 -14.72 -6.41 -4.50
CA ALA A 203 -13.48 -6.57 -5.26
C ALA A 203 -12.22 -6.07 -4.52
N LYS A 204 -12.37 -5.24 -3.48
CA LYS A 204 -11.26 -4.68 -2.71
C LYS A 204 -11.47 -4.89 -1.21
N MET A 205 -10.45 -5.45 -0.54
CA MET A 205 -10.32 -5.36 0.91
C MET A 205 -9.92 -3.94 1.30
N GLY A 206 -10.62 -3.32 2.24
CA GLY A 206 -10.35 -1.94 2.63
C GLY A 206 -10.67 -1.63 4.09
N LYS A 207 -9.85 -0.76 4.69
CA LYS A 207 -10.02 -0.32 6.09
C LYS A 207 -11.38 0.33 6.33
N SER A 208 -11.81 1.21 5.43
CA SER A 208 -13.08 1.93 5.50
C SER A 208 -14.32 1.07 5.25
N LEU A 209 -14.15 -0.13 4.66
CA LEU A 209 -15.25 -1.02 4.31
C LEU A 209 -15.60 -2.01 5.43
N GLY A 210 -14.78 -2.12 6.48
CA GLY A 210 -15.01 -3.08 7.57
C GLY A 210 -14.87 -4.56 7.16
N ASN A 211 -14.37 -4.85 5.97
CA ASN A 211 -14.31 -6.17 5.36
C ASN A 211 -12.91 -6.81 5.41
N ALA A 212 -12.03 -6.30 6.28
CA ALA A 212 -10.62 -6.65 6.32
C ALA A 212 -10.24 -7.54 7.52
N ILE A 213 -9.29 -8.45 7.30
CA ILE A 213 -8.52 -9.11 8.37
C ILE A 213 -7.21 -8.35 8.52
N TYR A 214 -6.99 -7.76 9.70
CA TYR A 214 -5.76 -7.03 10.01
C TYR A 214 -4.66 -7.99 10.45
N LEU A 215 -3.39 -7.65 10.18
CA LEU A 215 -2.24 -8.43 10.63
C LEU A 215 -2.13 -8.52 12.15
N SER A 216 -2.73 -7.56 12.84
CA SER A 216 -2.81 -7.48 14.30
C SER A 216 -4.03 -8.18 14.91
N ASP A 217 -4.95 -8.76 14.10
CA ASP A 217 -6.10 -9.46 14.63
C ASP A 217 -5.66 -10.74 15.36
N ASP A 218 -6.20 -11.00 16.54
CA ASP A 218 -5.95 -12.25 17.26
C ASP A 218 -6.62 -13.45 16.57
N ALA A 219 -6.25 -14.66 16.97
CA ALA A 219 -6.71 -15.89 16.34
C ALA A 219 -8.24 -16.08 16.43
N LYS A 220 -8.85 -15.58 17.50
CA LYS A 220 -10.30 -15.62 17.70
C LYS A 220 -11.00 -14.65 16.74
N THR A 221 -10.49 -13.43 16.64
CA THR A 221 -11.01 -12.39 15.73
C THR A 221 -10.90 -12.85 14.27
N VAL A 222 -9.75 -13.40 13.86
CA VAL A 222 -9.58 -13.97 12.51
C VAL A 222 -10.62 -15.05 12.23
N SER A 223 -10.80 -15.98 13.17
CA SER A 223 -11.78 -17.07 13.02
C SER A 223 -13.22 -16.52 12.91
N GLN A 224 -13.58 -15.54 13.73
CA GLN A 224 -14.89 -14.89 13.68
C GLN A 224 -15.13 -14.19 12.34
N LYS A 225 -14.15 -13.43 11.85
CA LYS A 225 -14.24 -12.72 10.56
C LYS A 225 -14.36 -13.71 9.39
N VAL A 226 -13.60 -14.79 9.39
CA VAL A 226 -13.70 -15.85 8.37
C VAL A 226 -15.08 -16.51 8.40
N MET A 227 -15.66 -16.75 9.59
CA MET A 227 -17.00 -17.30 9.71
C MET A 227 -18.08 -16.40 9.12
N GLN A 228 -17.86 -15.08 9.10
CA GLN A 228 -18.78 -14.11 8.50
C GLN A 228 -18.56 -13.90 6.99
N ALA A 229 -17.44 -14.41 6.43
CA ALA A 229 -17.14 -14.24 5.01
C ALA A 229 -18.23 -14.77 4.09
N VAL A 230 -18.49 -14.04 3.00
CA VAL A 230 -19.52 -14.41 2.01
C VAL A 230 -19.09 -15.68 1.27
N THR A 231 -20.04 -16.58 1.07
CA THR A 231 -19.89 -17.80 0.28
C THR A 231 -20.88 -17.77 -0.90
N ASP A 232 -20.98 -18.88 -1.64
CA ASP A 232 -22.02 -19.05 -2.66
C ASP A 232 -23.42 -18.94 -2.01
N THR A 233 -24.13 -17.87 -2.32
CA THR A 233 -25.46 -17.57 -1.78
C THR A 233 -26.56 -18.53 -2.29
N ASN A 234 -26.30 -19.22 -3.41
CA ASN A 234 -27.25 -20.21 -3.96
C ASN A 234 -27.17 -21.54 -3.19
N ARG A 235 -26.10 -21.73 -2.39
CA ARG A 235 -25.92 -22.94 -1.60
C ARG A 235 -26.59 -22.82 -0.23
N ILE A 236 -27.86 -23.11 -0.18
CA ILE A 236 -28.70 -23.01 1.05
C ILE A 236 -28.60 -24.22 1.96
N SER A 237 -27.98 -25.33 1.52
CA SER A 237 -27.82 -26.56 2.31
C SER A 237 -26.49 -27.23 1.99
N VAL A 238 -25.95 -27.97 2.97
CA VAL A 238 -24.72 -28.77 2.82
C VAL A 238 -24.86 -29.88 1.75
N LYS A 239 -26.09 -30.34 1.50
CA LYS A 239 -26.40 -31.38 0.49
C LYS A 239 -26.40 -30.84 -0.95
N ILE A 240 -26.37 -29.53 -1.14
CA ILE A 240 -26.36 -28.89 -2.45
C ILE A 240 -24.90 -28.67 -2.86
N PRO A 241 -24.49 -29.09 -4.07
CA PRO A 241 -23.19 -28.71 -4.64
C PRO A 241 -23.00 -27.19 -4.62
N GLY A 242 -21.81 -26.75 -4.21
CA GLY A 242 -21.49 -25.32 -4.23
C GLY A 242 -20.77 -24.91 -5.49
N ASN A 243 -20.74 -23.60 -5.76
CA ASN A 243 -19.94 -22.99 -6.80
C ASN A 243 -18.74 -22.25 -6.20
N PRO A 244 -17.51 -22.83 -6.22
CA PRO A 244 -16.31 -22.18 -5.71
C PRO A 244 -15.95 -20.86 -6.43
N ASP A 245 -16.35 -20.71 -7.69
CA ASP A 245 -15.93 -19.56 -8.52
C ASP A 245 -16.55 -18.23 -8.07
N VAL A 246 -17.70 -18.31 -7.37
CA VAL A 246 -18.38 -17.14 -6.78
C VAL A 246 -18.15 -17.02 -5.27
N CYS A 247 -17.32 -17.89 -4.68
CA CYS A 247 -17.13 -18.01 -3.24
C CYS A 247 -15.87 -17.27 -2.77
N THR A 248 -16.04 -16.23 -1.95
CA THR A 248 -14.93 -15.49 -1.34
C THR A 248 -14.01 -16.41 -0.53
N VAL A 249 -14.57 -17.33 0.26
CA VAL A 249 -13.79 -18.27 1.06
C VAL A 249 -12.88 -19.15 0.18
N TYR A 250 -13.36 -19.57 -0.99
CA TYR A 250 -12.53 -20.33 -1.92
C TYR A 250 -11.41 -19.48 -2.54
N THR A 251 -11.67 -18.21 -2.82
CA THR A 251 -10.61 -17.28 -3.27
C THR A 251 -9.48 -17.19 -2.23
N TYR A 252 -9.83 -17.14 -0.95
CA TYR A 252 -8.83 -17.16 0.12
C TYR A 252 -8.11 -18.52 0.25
N HIS A 253 -8.79 -19.64 0.03
CA HIS A 253 -8.11 -20.95 -0.05
C HIS A 253 -7.08 -20.98 -1.18
N LYS A 254 -7.41 -20.46 -2.37
CA LYS A 254 -6.44 -20.35 -3.48
C LYS A 254 -5.18 -19.54 -3.11
N THR A 255 -5.36 -18.50 -2.30
CA THR A 255 -4.26 -17.60 -1.93
C THR A 255 -3.43 -18.13 -0.74
N PHE A 256 -4.08 -18.64 0.30
CA PHE A 256 -3.45 -18.96 1.59
C PHE A 256 -3.35 -20.46 1.88
N ASN A 257 -3.99 -21.28 1.08
CA ASN A 257 -4.00 -22.75 1.22
C ASN A 257 -3.92 -23.41 -0.16
N PRO A 258 -2.95 -23.03 -1.02
CA PRO A 258 -2.89 -23.48 -2.41
C PRO A 258 -2.79 -24.99 -2.55
N ASP A 259 -2.09 -25.67 -1.64
CA ASP A 259 -1.90 -27.13 -1.67
C ASP A 259 -3.23 -27.90 -1.54
N GLU A 260 -4.17 -27.38 -0.77
CA GLU A 260 -5.48 -27.99 -0.54
C GLU A 260 -6.61 -27.36 -1.38
N ALA A 261 -6.34 -26.28 -2.10
CA ALA A 261 -7.38 -25.56 -2.83
C ALA A 261 -8.12 -26.44 -3.85
N GLY A 262 -7.40 -27.32 -4.55
CA GLY A 262 -7.99 -28.28 -5.49
C GLY A 262 -8.92 -29.28 -4.81
N ASN A 263 -8.52 -29.81 -3.66
CA ASN A 263 -9.31 -30.72 -2.84
C ASN A 263 -10.57 -30.03 -2.30
N VAL A 264 -10.41 -28.83 -1.74
CA VAL A 264 -11.55 -28.00 -1.26
C VAL A 264 -12.55 -27.71 -2.38
N CYS A 265 -12.07 -27.40 -3.61
CA CYS A 265 -12.91 -27.21 -4.79
C CYS A 265 -13.74 -28.46 -5.09
N SER A 266 -13.09 -29.63 -5.17
CA SER A 266 -13.72 -30.91 -5.44
C SER A 266 -14.77 -31.25 -4.40
N MET A 267 -14.42 -31.16 -3.12
CA MET A 267 -15.35 -31.44 -2.01
C MET A 267 -16.55 -30.48 -2.01
N CYS A 268 -16.35 -29.21 -2.37
CA CYS A 268 -17.43 -28.23 -2.46
C CYS A 268 -18.40 -28.56 -3.60
N LYS A 269 -17.88 -28.83 -4.81
CA LYS A 269 -18.66 -29.19 -6.00
C LYS A 269 -19.43 -30.50 -5.85
N ASN A 270 -18.93 -31.43 -5.03
CA ASN A 270 -19.56 -32.73 -4.77
C ASN A 270 -20.40 -32.76 -3.48
N ALA A 271 -20.67 -31.61 -2.86
CA ALA A 271 -21.40 -31.49 -1.59
C ALA A 271 -20.80 -32.33 -0.43
N GLN A 272 -19.47 -32.58 -0.47
CA GLN A 272 -18.74 -33.39 0.54
C GLN A 272 -18.24 -32.56 1.73
N ILE A 273 -18.19 -31.22 1.59
CA ILE A 273 -17.83 -30.29 2.68
C ILE A 273 -18.89 -29.22 2.84
N GLY A 274 -19.29 -28.89 4.07
CA GLY A 274 -20.16 -27.76 4.37
C GLY A 274 -19.38 -26.45 4.48
N CYS A 275 -20.00 -25.29 4.22
CA CYS A 275 -19.35 -23.98 4.29
C CYS A 275 -18.72 -23.70 5.67
N VAL A 276 -19.34 -24.14 6.77
CA VAL A 276 -18.79 -23.97 8.12
C VAL A 276 -17.47 -24.72 8.29
N ALA A 277 -17.39 -25.98 7.83
CA ALA A 277 -16.17 -26.77 7.90
C ALA A 277 -15.06 -26.17 7.00
N CYS A 278 -15.42 -25.78 5.78
CA CYS A 278 -14.52 -25.09 4.86
C CYS A 278 -13.94 -23.79 5.46
N LYS A 279 -14.77 -22.97 6.09
CA LYS A 279 -14.35 -21.73 6.79
C LYS A 279 -13.42 -22.03 7.99
N ARG A 280 -13.66 -23.10 8.73
CA ARG A 280 -12.76 -23.52 9.84
C ARG A 280 -11.37 -23.89 9.30
N MET A 281 -11.30 -24.70 8.24
CA MET A 281 -10.03 -25.04 7.58
C MET A 281 -9.27 -23.78 7.13
N LEU A 282 -9.98 -22.81 6.53
CA LEU A 282 -9.35 -21.54 6.15
C LEU A 282 -8.85 -20.77 7.36
N ALA A 283 -9.65 -20.65 8.42
CA ALA A 283 -9.29 -19.93 9.64
C ALA A 283 -8.04 -20.53 10.31
N GLU A 284 -7.92 -21.86 10.35
CA GLU A 284 -6.74 -22.57 10.85
C GLU A 284 -5.49 -22.23 10.02
N LYS A 285 -5.60 -22.26 8.70
CA LYS A 285 -4.49 -21.89 7.80
C LYS A 285 -4.07 -20.43 7.94
N LEU A 286 -5.02 -19.51 7.98
CA LEU A 286 -4.73 -18.08 8.19
C LEU A 286 -4.07 -17.85 9.54
N ASN A 287 -4.56 -18.48 10.59
CA ASN A 287 -3.96 -18.35 11.91
C ASN A 287 -2.53 -18.89 11.94
N ALA A 288 -2.26 -20.03 11.32
CA ALA A 288 -0.91 -20.58 11.23
C ALA A 288 0.08 -19.64 10.49
N ILE A 289 -0.39 -18.92 9.45
CA ILE A 289 0.41 -17.91 8.74
C ILE A 289 0.60 -16.67 9.61
N MET A 290 -0.43 -16.26 10.35
CA MET A 290 -0.42 -14.99 11.11
C MET A 290 0.21 -15.13 12.50
N ASP A 291 0.31 -16.34 13.10
CA ASP A 291 0.90 -16.54 14.42
C ASP A 291 2.32 -15.97 14.54
N PRO A 292 3.28 -16.29 13.65
CA PRO A 292 4.62 -15.71 13.74
C PRO A 292 4.64 -14.20 13.51
N ILE A 293 3.70 -13.66 12.72
CA ILE A 293 3.56 -12.21 12.52
C ILE A 293 3.07 -11.56 13.82
N ARG A 294 2.09 -12.14 14.49
CA ARG A 294 1.56 -11.65 15.77
C ARG A 294 2.62 -11.66 16.87
N GLU A 295 3.43 -12.71 16.95
CA GLU A 295 4.53 -12.81 17.91
C GLU A 295 5.55 -11.70 17.72
N LYS A 296 6.03 -11.49 16.48
CA LYS A 296 6.95 -10.39 16.15
C LYS A 296 6.32 -9.04 16.41
N ARG A 297 5.04 -8.88 16.05
CA ARG A 297 4.33 -7.63 16.28
C ARG A 297 4.20 -7.29 17.77
N ALA A 298 3.89 -8.29 18.60
CA ALA A 298 3.84 -8.12 20.05
C ALA A 298 5.21 -7.74 20.65
N PHE A 299 6.30 -8.30 20.09
CA PHE A 299 7.66 -7.90 20.44
C PHE A 299 7.87 -6.40 20.16
N TYR A 300 7.59 -5.92 18.93
CA TYR A 300 7.76 -4.51 18.58
C TYR A 300 6.80 -3.58 19.33
N GLU A 301 5.61 -4.03 19.67
CA GLU A 301 4.67 -3.27 20.50
C GLU A 301 5.24 -3.01 21.90
N SER A 302 5.91 -4.02 22.51
CA SER A 302 6.59 -3.88 23.80
C SER A 302 7.93 -3.12 23.71
N HIS A 303 8.51 -2.98 22.51
CA HIS A 303 9.77 -2.28 22.22
C HIS A 303 9.54 -1.07 21.31
N ARG A 304 8.50 -0.29 21.59
CA ARG A 304 8.11 0.85 20.74
C ARG A 304 9.18 1.94 20.64
N SER A 305 10.09 2.05 21.64
CA SER A 305 11.27 2.92 21.57
C SER A 305 12.22 2.52 20.46
N ASP A 306 12.46 1.22 20.29
CA ASP A 306 13.39 0.72 19.28
C ASP A 306 12.82 0.98 17.88
N VAL A 307 11.49 0.79 17.71
CA VAL A 307 10.80 1.15 16.44
C VAL A 307 10.96 2.64 16.14
N LYS A 308 10.84 3.51 17.17
CA LYS A 308 11.08 4.95 17.02
C LYS A 308 12.49 5.23 16.55
N ASP A 309 13.50 4.60 17.18
CA ASP A 309 14.91 4.81 16.85
C ASP A 309 15.23 4.34 15.43
N LEU A 310 14.64 3.24 14.98
CA LEU A 310 14.72 2.77 13.59
C LEU A 310 14.15 3.80 12.60
N ILE A 311 12.99 4.39 12.91
CA ILE A 311 12.38 5.44 12.06
C ILE A 311 13.25 6.69 12.04
N VAL A 312 13.73 7.15 13.19
CA VAL A 312 14.55 8.36 13.30
C VAL A 312 15.88 8.19 12.56
N SER A 313 16.58 7.09 12.78
CA SER A 313 17.88 6.83 12.13
C SER A 313 17.72 6.62 10.62
N GLY A 314 16.70 5.88 10.19
CA GLY A 314 16.40 5.67 8.77
C GLY A 314 16.00 6.98 8.07
N THR A 315 15.22 7.81 8.73
CA THR A 315 14.83 9.14 8.22
C THR A 315 16.04 10.07 8.12
N ALA A 316 16.96 10.05 9.09
CA ALA A 316 18.20 10.83 9.01
C ALA A 316 19.07 10.41 7.82
N LYS A 317 19.25 9.09 7.59
CA LYS A 317 19.93 8.56 6.39
C LYS A 317 19.25 9.02 5.11
N ALA A 318 17.93 8.94 5.05
CA ALA A 318 17.14 9.35 3.89
C ALA A 318 17.23 10.88 3.63
N ASN A 319 17.23 11.70 4.68
CA ASN A 319 17.43 13.14 4.57
C ASN A 319 18.78 13.52 4.00
N ALA A 320 19.86 12.84 4.39
CA ALA A 320 21.18 13.08 3.82
C ALA A 320 21.17 12.89 2.28
N ILE A 321 20.56 11.79 1.81
CA ILE A 321 20.41 11.51 0.38
C ILE A 321 19.52 12.57 -0.30
N GLY A 322 18.39 12.91 0.32
CA GLY A 322 17.48 13.93 -0.21
C GLY A 322 18.10 15.33 -0.30
N ASN A 323 18.92 15.70 0.68
CA ASN A 323 19.64 16.97 0.67
C ASN A 323 20.67 17.07 -0.46
N GLU A 324 21.40 15.98 -0.73
CA GLU A 324 22.30 15.90 -1.88
C GLU A 324 21.52 16.03 -3.20
N MET A 325 20.42 15.31 -3.34
CA MET A 325 19.53 15.38 -4.50
C MET A 325 19.01 16.81 -4.74
N ILE A 326 18.48 17.45 -3.69
CA ILE A 326 17.91 18.79 -3.85
C ILE A 326 18.95 19.86 -4.09
N ALA A 327 20.17 19.69 -3.57
CA ALA A 327 21.29 20.59 -3.86
C ALA A 327 21.68 20.51 -5.35
N ASP A 328 21.81 19.31 -5.91
CA ASP A 328 22.08 19.08 -7.32
C ASP A 328 20.97 19.68 -8.22
N VAL A 329 19.70 19.44 -7.87
CA VAL A 329 18.55 20.00 -8.58
C VAL A 329 18.58 21.52 -8.57
N LYS A 330 18.84 22.15 -7.42
CA LYS A 330 18.92 23.62 -7.31
C LYS A 330 20.07 24.22 -8.12
N ASP A 331 21.18 23.52 -8.22
CA ASP A 331 22.32 23.96 -9.03
C ASP A 331 21.97 23.94 -10.53
N HIS A 332 21.37 22.87 -11.01
CA HIS A 332 20.88 22.75 -12.38
C HIS A 332 19.77 23.73 -12.73
N MET A 333 18.89 24.07 -11.79
CA MET A 333 17.84 25.07 -11.96
C MET A 333 18.35 26.52 -11.82
N HIS A 334 19.62 26.73 -11.50
CA HIS A 334 20.25 28.04 -11.26
C HIS A 334 19.60 28.85 -10.11
N VAL A 335 19.08 28.17 -9.10
CA VAL A 335 18.49 28.81 -7.89
C VAL A 335 19.35 28.62 -6.65
N ALA A 336 20.47 27.92 -6.75
CA ALA A 336 21.47 27.85 -5.69
C ALA A 336 22.27 29.17 -5.63
N LEU A 337 22.46 29.70 -4.43
CA LEU A 337 23.39 30.82 -4.21
C LEU A 337 24.82 30.27 -4.34
N LYS A 338 25.61 30.88 -5.20
CA LYS A 338 27.04 30.58 -5.39
C LYS A 338 27.90 31.43 -4.48
#